data_05994949e1a8d023d5de245b4f6c9741
#
_entry.id   05994949e1a8d023d5de245b4f6c9741
#
_cell.length_a   1.000
_cell.length_b   1.000
_cell.length_c   1.000
_cell.angle_alpha   90.00
_cell.angle_beta   90.00
_cell.angle_gamma   90.00
#
_symmetry.space_group_name_H-M   'P 1'
#
loop_
_entity.id
_entity.type
_entity.pdbx_description
1 polymer ?
#
loop_
_entity_poly.entity_id
_entity_poly.type
_entity_poly.pdbx_seq_one_letter_code
_entity_poly.pdbx_strand_id
1 'polypeptide(L)'
;MPSVIVIGGGIGGLTAAHELAERGFSVDVYDSRTAWGGKARSQPVAGSGTNGRRDLPGEHGFRFYPRFYTHVIDTMNRIPTPTGRVIDRLRETSESAIALVDEATWFRFARRRLAKPYEVVDALNLFFRELEFDPADVALFTAKFLQFFTSSDARRHGEYEHISWWKFLEGDLYSPNFQRQLRAVPRTMVAMDPAVGSANTLGSISMQLILDYAGTGVTNDRTMGGPTTEMWFDPWIAHLESLGVRLHGGTPVASLETADRAITGVTLRDGTRVHADYYVLAVPLDVVPTMITPAMGAIDPALERLRTANIDSLVSWMVGIQYFLYEDVRLVRGHLFYPDAPWGLTSISQPQFWDDLGLFRRRYGSGEVGGLISVDIAEWSLPGTYVTKAAKDCTPEEIAHEVWQQMKAALNTEHGRADDVLRDELLHSWHLDDDLDYSRGLPPTNTNRLLVHPPGAWSMRPEAGTAIDNLVLASDYVRTFTNLATMEGANEAGRRAANAILERCHAPTPKVPVWPLQEPEMFDVWKRLDDRLYRAGKKHVFELLGIRAAAQAGDLLRRFFAVTGIDKIDDLLDDTLAGELVDRVITRLARRPSE
;
A
#
# COMPACT_ATOMS: atom_id res chain seq x y z
N MET A 1 1.89 -32.39 -17.23
CA MET A 1 1.51 -31.00 -16.88
C MET A 1 2.75 -30.15 -16.96
N PRO A 2 2.67 -28.91 -17.41
CA PRO A 2 3.84 -28.05 -17.48
C PRO A 2 4.44 -27.79 -16.10
N SER A 3 5.77 -27.65 -16.08
CA SER A 3 6.55 -27.34 -14.88
C SER A 3 6.83 -25.84 -14.80
N VAL A 4 6.86 -25.29 -13.60
CA VAL A 4 7.11 -23.87 -13.36
C VAL A 4 8.12 -23.71 -12.22
N ILE A 5 9.14 -22.87 -12.47
CA ILE A 5 10.05 -22.38 -11.44
C ILE A 5 9.64 -20.95 -11.07
N VAL A 6 9.38 -20.72 -9.79
CA VAL A 6 9.12 -19.39 -9.20
C VAL A 6 10.36 -18.94 -8.43
N ILE A 7 10.88 -17.77 -8.76
CA ILE A 7 12.08 -17.18 -8.17
C ILE A 7 11.65 -16.04 -7.25
N GLY A 8 11.64 -16.29 -5.93
CA GLY A 8 11.16 -15.39 -4.88
C GLY A 8 9.90 -15.89 -4.20
N GLY A 9 9.99 -16.15 -2.91
CA GLY A 9 8.90 -16.63 -2.03
C GLY A 9 8.17 -15.53 -1.26
N GLY A 10 8.12 -14.32 -1.84
CA GLY A 10 7.25 -13.23 -1.39
C GLY A 10 5.80 -13.44 -1.82
N ILE A 11 4.91 -12.50 -1.46
CA ILE A 11 3.47 -12.62 -1.76
C ILE A 11 3.20 -12.83 -3.25
N GLY A 12 3.90 -12.12 -4.14
CA GLY A 12 3.71 -12.26 -5.58
C GLY A 12 4.07 -13.67 -6.09
N GLY A 13 5.22 -14.20 -5.64
CA GLY A 13 5.67 -15.55 -6.02
C GLY A 13 4.80 -16.65 -5.43
N LEU A 14 4.46 -16.56 -4.13
CA LEU A 14 3.57 -17.53 -3.47
C LEU A 14 2.16 -17.51 -4.09
N THR A 15 1.66 -16.33 -4.51
CA THR A 15 0.38 -16.24 -5.22
C THR A 15 0.45 -16.90 -6.60
N ALA A 16 1.50 -16.64 -7.37
CA ALA A 16 1.67 -17.30 -8.66
C ALA A 16 1.76 -18.84 -8.50
N ALA A 17 2.51 -19.30 -7.49
CA ALA A 17 2.60 -20.72 -7.18
C ALA A 17 1.25 -21.33 -6.78
N HIS A 18 0.47 -20.64 -5.93
CA HIS A 18 -0.87 -21.08 -5.50
C HIS A 18 -1.81 -21.21 -6.69
N GLU A 19 -1.92 -20.15 -7.49
CA GLU A 19 -2.85 -20.13 -8.65
C GLU A 19 -2.48 -21.18 -9.70
N LEU A 20 -1.20 -21.42 -9.93
CA LEU A 20 -0.74 -22.43 -10.89
C LEU A 20 -0.91 -23.86 -10.35
N ALA A 21 -0.59 -24.09 -9.07
CA ALA A 21 -0.75 -25.41 -8.43
C ALA A 21 -2.23 -25.85 -8.40
N GLU A 22 -3.17 -24.97 -8.05
CA GLU A 22 -4.62 -25.27 -8.11
C GLU A 22 -5.09 -25.62 -9.53
N ARG A 23 -4.35 -25.20 -10.56
CA ARG A 23 -4.63 -25.50 -11.97
C ARG A 23 -3.79 -26.67 -12.51
N GLY A 24 -3.13 -27.40 -11.62
CA GLY A 24 -2.44 -28.64 -11.92
C GLY A 24 -1.05 -28.51 -12.49
N PHE A 25 -0.39 -27.36 -12.38
CA PHE A 25 1.00 -27.22 -12.74
C PHE A 25 1.92 -27.83 -11.67
N SER A 26 3.07 -28.36 -12.08
CA SER A 26 4.15 -28.75 -11.16
C SER A 26 4.99 -27.53 -10.83
N VAL A 27 5.00 -27.09 -9.58
CA VAL A 27 5.62 -25.82 -9.18
C VAL A 27 6.74 -26.03 -8.18
N ASP A 28 7.90 -25.42 -8.46
CA ASP A 28 9.03 -25.26 -7.54
C ASP A 28 9.21 -23.79 -7.20
N VAL A 29 9.31 -23.44 -5.92
CA VAL A 29 9.57 -22.06 -5.46
C VAL A 29 10.94 -22.00 -4.81
N TYR A 30 11.79 -21.11 -5.27
CA TYR A 30 13.13 -20.86 -4.72
C TYR A 30 13.18 -19.50 -4.04
N ASP A 31 13.65 -19.44 -2.80
CA ASP A 31 13.92 -18.18 -2.10
C ASP A 31 15.29 -18.22 -1.44
N SER A 32 15.95 -17.07 -1.41
CA SER A 32 17.25 -16.89 -0.76
C SER A 32 17.18 -16.97 0.77
N ARG A 33 16.01 -16.70 1.33
CA ARG A 33 15.71 -16.79 2.77
C ARG A 33 15.06 -18.12 3.09
N THR A 34 15.26 -18.56 4.33
CA THR A 34 14.57 -19.75 4.85
C THR A 34 13.14 -19.46 5.28
N ALA A 35 12.82 -18.20 5.60
CA ALA A 35 11.50 -17.74 5.97
C ALA A 35 10.72 -17.22 4.75
N TRP A 36 9.46 -17.63 4.64
CA TRP A 36 8.56 -17.29 3.53
C TRP A 36 7.78 -15.99 3.77
N GLY A 37 7.28 -15.37 2.71
CA GLY A 37 6.45 -14.18 2.77
C GLY A 37 7.16 -12.87 2.39
N GLY A 38 8.46 -12.92 2.09
CA GLY A 38 9.25 -11.76 1.67
C GLY A 38 9.24 -10.64 2.72
N LYS A 39 8.90 -9.41 2.32
CA LYS A 39 8.78 -8.25 3.22
C LYS A 39 7.65 -8.36 4.24
N ALA A 40 6.67 -9.23 3.99
CA ALA A 40 5.50 -9.38 4.88
C ALA A 40 5.70 -10.44 5.99
N ARG A 41 6.83 -11.12 6.05
CA ARG A 41 7.13 -12.12 7.08
C ARG A 41 7.30 -11.49 8.46
N SER A 42 7.07 -12.28 9.51
CA SER A 42 7.51 -11.93 10.86
C SER A 42 9.01 -12.16 11.02
N GLN A 43 9.62 -11.44 11.94
CA GLN A 43 11.06 -11.47 12.26
C GLN A 43 11.20 -11.76 13.78
N PRO A 44 11.16 -13.02 14.23
CA PRO A 44 11.24 -13.34 15.64
C PRO A 44 12.52 -12.78 16.28
N VAL A 45 12.39 -12.13 17.45
CA VAL A 45 13.52 -11.58 18.22
C VAL A 45 14.33 -12.71 18.82
N ALA A 46 15.41 -13.10 18.15
CA ALA A 46 16.17 -14.29 18.45
C ALA A 46 16.63 -14.37 19.91
N GLY A 47 16.36 -15.51 20.57
CA GLY A 47 16.77 -15.76 21.95
C GLY A 47 15.94 -15.05 23.02
N SER A 48 14.86 -14.37 22.66
CA SER A 48 13.97 -13.74 23.65
C SER A 48 13.02 -14.73 24.33
N GLY A 49 12.79 -15.91 23.74
CA GLY A 49 11.92 -16.96 24.28
C GLY A 49 12.59 -17.75 25.40
N THR A 50 11.91 -17.95 26.53
CA THR A 50 12.38 -18.76 27.66
C THR A 50 11.31 -19.73 28.11
N ASN A 51 11.72 -20.79 28.83
CA ASN A 51 10.81 -21.77 29.39
C ASN A 51 9.82 -22.39 28.38
N GLY A 52 10.30 -22.70 27.16
CA GLY A 52 9.50 -23.31 26.10
C GLY A 52 8.57 -22.35 25.37
N ARG A 53 8.65 -21.05 25.66
CA ARG A 53 7.93 -20.02 24.89
C ARG A 53 8.67 -19.70 23.60
N ARG A 54 7.92 -19.23 22.60
CA ARG A 54 8.47 -18.72 21.34
C ARG A 54 9.16 -17.37 21.56
N ASP A 55 10.06 -17.03 20.66
CA ASP A 55 10.63 -15.69 20.63
C ASP A 55 9.56 -14.62 20.45
N LEU A 56 9.83 -13.40 20.94
CA LEU A 56 8.96 -12.24 20.75
C LEU A 56 8.77 -11.98 19.25
N PRO A 57 7.55 -11.73 18.78
CA PRO A 57 7.26 -11.54 17.36
C PRO A 57 7.65 -10.11 16.93
N GLY A 58 8.77 -9.99 16.23
CA GLY A 58 9.12 -8.78 15.46
C GLY A 58 8.48 -8.83 14.07
N GLU A 59 8.29 -7.68 13.45
CA GLU A 59 7.68 -7.52 12.13
C GLU A 59 8.43 -6.42 11.35
N HIS A 60 8.47 -6.50 10.02
CA HIS A 60 8.95 -5.41 9.16
C HIS A 60 8.14 -4.10 9.35
N GLY A 61 6.93 -4.20 9.81
CA GLY A 61 5.94 -3.19 10.14
C GLY A 61 4.62 -3.89 10.45
N PHE A 62 3.62 -3.19 10.98
CA PHE A 62 2.33 -3.82 11.22
C PHE A 62 1.59 -4.13 9.90
N ARG A 63 0.70 -5.12 9.93
CA ARG A 63 -0.10 -5.52 8.77
C ARG A 63 -1.48 -4.94 8.87
N PHE A 64 -1.79 -4.11 7.89
CA PHE A 64 -3.07 -3.45 7.75
C PHE A 64 -3.70 -3.85 6.42
N TYR A 65 -4.97 -4.25 6.44
CA TYR A 65 -5.71 -4.75 5.29
C TYR A 65 -6.87 -3.79 5.02
N PRO A 66 -6.64 -2.71 4.25
CA PRO A 66 -7.69 -1.80 3.85
C PRO A 66 -8.81 -2.54 3.15
N ARG A 67 -10.00 -1.98 3.20
CA ARG A 67 -11.18 -2.61 2.64
C ARG A 67 -11.09 -2.87 1.14
N PHE A 68 -10.36 -2.03 0.41
CA PHE A 68 -10.17 -2.19 -1.03
C PHE A 68 -9.28 -3.39 -1.42
N TYR A 69 -8.63 -4.07 -0.45
CA TYR A 69 -7.90 -5.31 -0.70
C TYR A 69 -8.87 -6.43 -1.06
N THR A 70 -8.86 -6.86 -2.31
CA THR A 70 -9.73 -7.91 -2.85
C THR A 70 -8.96 -9.20 -3.12
N HIS A 71 -7.79 -9.08 -3.76
CA HIS A 71 -6.98 -10.22 -4.19
C HIS A 71 -6.36 -10.98 -3.02
N VAL A 72 -5.77 -10.27 -2.06
CA VAL A 72 -5.21 -10.86 -0.83
C VAL A 72 -6.31 -11.56 -0.04
N ILE A 73 -7.47 -10.92 0.09
CA ILE A 73 -8.61 -11.47 0.83
C ILE A 73 -9.16 -12.73 0.18
N ASP A 74 -9.27 -12.76 -1.13
CA ASP A 74 -9.66 -13.97 -1.87
C ASP A 74 -8.64 -15.09 -1.66
N THR A 75 -7.34 -14.79 -1.73
CA THR A 75 -6.28 -15.77 -1.45
C THR A 75 -6.39 -16.31 -0.02
N MET A 76 -6.53 -15.44 0.99
CA MET A 76 -6.69 -15.85 2.40
C MET A 76 -7.93 -16.72 2.61
N ASN A 77 -9.01 -16.45 1.88
CA ASN A 77 -10.25 -17.22 1.96
C ASN A 77 -10.10 -18.65 1.41
N ARG A 78 -9.10 -18.93 0.61
CA ARG A 78 -8.83 -20.28 0.04
C ARG A 78 -7.84 -21.10 0.85
N ILE A 79 -7.10 -20.48 1.79
CA ILE A 79 -6.09 -21.17 2.60
C ILE A 79 -6.76 -21.77 3.85
N PRO A 80 -6.78 -23.11 4.00
CA PRO A 80 -7.36 -23.77 5.16
C PRO A 80 -6.49 -23.62 6.42
N THR A 81 -7.14 -23.65 7.57
CA THR A 81 -6.50 -23.75 8.89
C THR A 81 -7.19 -24.82 9.71
N PRO A 82 -6.65 -25.26 10.83
CA PRO A 82 -7.31 -26.29 11.67
C PRO A 82 -8.71 -25.90 12.16
N THR A 83 -9.03 -24.59 12.24
CA THR A 83 -10.29 -24.08 12.81
C THR A 83 -11.13 -23.28 11.80
N GLY A 84 -10.75 -23.26 10.53
CA GLY A 84 -11.41 -22.49 9.48
C GLY A 84 -10.46 -22.12 8.35
N ARG A 85 -10.34 -20.83 8.05
CA ARG A 85 -9.49 -20.30 6.96
C ARG A 85 -8.62 -19.15 7.49
N VAL A 86 -7.59 -18.77 6.74
CA VAL A 86 -6.72 -17.64 7.10
C VAL A 86 -7.52 -16.33 7.21
N ILE A 87 -8.51 -16.10 6.36
CA ILE A 87 -9.38 -14.90 6.44
C ILE A 87 -10.07 -14.76 7.80
N ASP A 88 -10.40 -15.85 8.46
CA ASP A 88 -11.07 -15.85 9.77
C ASP A 88 -10.16 -15.36 10.90
N ARG A 89 -8.86 -15.20 10.63
CA ARG A 89 -7.86 -14.65 11.54
C ARG A 89 -7.69 -13.14 11.45
N LEU A 90 -8.39 -12.50 10.50
CA LEU A 90 -8.42 -11.05 10.41
C LEU A 90 -9.38 -10.47 11.47
N ARG A 91 -9.03 -9.32 12.03
CA ARG A 91 -9.80 -8.59 13.03
C ARG A 91 -10.12 -7.21 12.53
N GLU A 92 -11.38 -6.82 12.63
CA GLU A 92 -11.81 -5.49 12.21
C GLU A 92 -11.30 -4.40 13.17
N THR A 93 -10.91 -3.27 12.59
CA THR A 93 -10.67 -2.03 13.31
C THR A 93 -11.98 -1.25 13.41
N SER A 94 -12.18 -0.47 14.45
CA SER A 94 -13.39 0.34 14.62
C SER A 94 -13.13 1.83 14.56
N GLU A 95 -11.87 2.24 14.72
CA GLU A 95 -11.46 3.64 14.81
C GLU A 95 -10.14 3.84 14.09
N SER A 96 -9.88 5.09 13.72
CA SER A 96 -8.55 5.61 13.45
C SER A 96 -8.40 6.93 14.18
N ALA A 97 -7.18 7.34 14.48
CA ALA A 97 -6.97 8.63 15.12
C ALA A 97 -5.71 9.34 14.59
N ILE A 98 -5.71 10.64 14.79
CA ILE A 98 -4.55 11.52 14.59
C ILE A 98 -4.17 12.05 15.96
N ALA A 99 -2.91 11.88 16.35
CA ALA A 99 -2.31 12.46 17.54
C ALA A 99 -1.34 13.56 17.11
N LEU A 100 -1.58 14.77 17.57
CA LEU A 100 -0.73 15.94 17.31
C LEU A 100 0.09 16.24 18.55
N VAL A 101 1.29 16.77 18.34
CA VAL A 101 2.17 17.20 19.43
C VAL A 101 1.53 18.38 20.17
N ASP A 102 1.58 18.32 21.50
CA ASP A 102 1.03 19.34 22.41
C ASP A 102 -0.50 19.55 22.36
N GLU A 103 -1.24 18.63 21.69
CA GLU A 103 -2.70 18.67 21.67
C GLU A 103 -3.29 17.84 22.83
N ALA A 104 -4.35 18.38 23.45
CA ALA A 104 -4.98 17.74 24.62
C ALA A 104 -5.80 16.50 24.29
N THR A 105 -6.17 16.29 23.03
CA THR A 105 -7.03 15.19 22.59
C THR A 105 -6.62 14.68 21.21
N TRP A 106 -6.80 13.38 21.01
CA TRP A 106 -6.63 12.78 19.70
C TRP A 106 -7.92 12.92 18.89
N PHE A 107 -7.79 13.29 17.62
CA PHE A 107 -8.92 13.31 16.71
C PHE A 107 -9.28 11.89 16.30
N ARG A 108 -10.43 11.39 16.77
CA ARG A 108 -10.93 10.04 16.48
C ARG A 108 -11.98 10.06 15.39
N PHE A 109 -11.84 9.17 14.43
CA PHE A 109 -12.78 9.03 13.31
C PHE A 109 -13.58 7.75 13.47
N ALA A 110 -14.88 7.90 13.73
CA ALA A 110 -15.84 6.80 13.65
C ALA A 110 -16.33 6.66 12.21
N ARG A 111 -16.52 5.44 11.75
CA ARG A 111 -16.87 5.13 10.37
C ARG A 111 -18.37 5.26 10.12
N ARG A 112 -18.74 5.90 9.00
CA ARG A 112 -20.13 6.09 8.56
C ARG A 112 -20.35 5.53 7.17
N ARG A 113 -21.55 5.00 6.91
CA ARG A 113 -21.97 4.52 5.60
C ARG A 113 -22.41 5.69 4.73
N LEU A 114 -21.82 5.84 3.53
CA LEU A 114 -22.20 6.85 2.55
C LEU A 114 -23.03 6.23 1.43
N ALA A 115 -24.13 6.87 1.09
CA ALA A 115 -25.04 6.40 0.04
C ALA A 115 -25.16 7.37 -1.15
N LYS A 116 -24.68 8.63 -1.00
CA LYS A 116 -24.86 9.69 -2.00
C LYS A 116 -23.58 10.51 -2.20
N PRO A 117 -23.34 11.06 -3.40
CA PRO A 117 -22.11 11.83 -3.72
C PRO A 117 -21.81 12.99 -2.78
N TYR A 118 -22.84 13.71 -2.33
CA TYR A 118 -22.66 14.83 -1.44
C TYR A 118 -22.25 14.39 -0.02
N GLU A 119 -22.52 13.16 0.38
CA GLU A 119 -22.08 12.60 1.67
C GLU A 119 -20.56 12.41 1.72
N VAL A 120 -19.89 12.18 0.57
CA VAL A 120 -18.42 12.20 0.48
C VAL A 120 -17.90 13.58 0.80
N VAL A 121 -18.53 14.62 0.22
CA VAL A 121 -18.18 16.02 0.50
C VAL A 121 -18.46 16.37 1.96
N ASP A 122 -19.59 15.93 2.51
CA ASP A 122 -19.95 16.17 3.91
C ASP A 122 -19.01 15.43 4.86
N ALA A 123 -18.56 14.21 4.51
CA ALA A 123 -17.59 13.47 5.32
C ALA A 123 -16.20 14.14 5.30
N LEU A 124 -15.72 14.61 4.13
CA LEU A 124 -14.49 15.37 4.03
C LEU A 124 -14.57 16.68 4.82
N ASN A 125 -15.68 17.42 4.69
CA ASN A 125 -15.89 18.66 5.42
C ASN A 125 -15.95 18.43 6.93
N LEU A 126 -16.59 17.34 7.39
CA LEU A 126 -16.63 16.99 8.80
C LEU A 126 -15.24 16.64 9.33
N PHE A 127 -14.50 15.82 8.58
CA PHE A 127 -13.13 15.43 8.91
C PHE A 127 -12.23 16.66 9.11
N PHE A 128 -12.25 17.59 8.15
CA PHE A 128 -11.41 18.79 8.20
C PHE A 128 -11.92 19.84 9.20
N ARG A 129 -13.21 19.87 9.46
CA ARG A 129 -13.79 20.79 10.43
C ARG A 129 -13.40 20.46 11.88
N GLU A 130 -13.27 19.18 12.20
CA GLU A 130 -12.78 18.74 13.51
C GLU A 130 -11.31 19.08 13.73
N LEU A 131 -10.52 19.25 12.64
CA LEU A 131 -9.11 19.65 12.67
C LEU A 131 -8.92 21.18 12.62
N GLU A 132 -9.98 21.98 12.72
CA GLU A 132 -9.97 23.46 12.74
C GLU A 132 -9.21 24.11 11.56
N PHE A 133 -9.21 23.48 10.38
CA PHE A 133 -8.57 24.03 9.19
C PHE A 133 -9.35 25.21 8.60
N ASP A 134 -8.62 26.10 7.92
CA ASP A 134 -9.22 27.22 7.17
C ASP A 134 -10.28 26.68 6.17
N PRO A 135 -11.51 27.19 6.18
CA PRO A 135 -12.54 26.78 5.23
C PRO A 135 -12.15 26.92 3.75
N ALA A 136 -11.24 27.85 3.42
CA ALA A 136 -10.75 28.02 2.05
C ALA A 136 -9.83 26.84 1.65
N ASP A 137 -8.97 26.38 2.55
CA ASP A 137 -8.12 25.21 2.34
C ASP A 137 -8.97 23.95 2.12
N VAL A 138 -9.96 23.74 2.98
CA VAL A 138 -10.90 22.62 2.89
C VAL A 138 -11.67 22.64 1.57
N ALA A 139 -12.13 23.80 1.14
CA ALA A 139 -12.87 23.97 -0.11
C ALA A 139 -11.99 23.64 -1.34
N LEU A 140 -10.76 24.14 -1.38
CA LEU A 140 -9.80 23.84 -2.44
C LEU A 140 -9.48 22.35 -2.50
N PHE A 141 -9.15 21.75 -1.36
CA PHE A 141 -8.83 20.34 -1.26
C PHE A 141 -10.01 19.47 -1.72
N THR A 142 -11.21 19.75 -1.25
CA THR A 142 -12.44 19.05 -1.68
C THR A 142 -12.65 19.14 -3.18
N ALA A 143 -12.43 20.32 -3.76
CA ALA A 143 -12.55 20.50 -5.21
C ALA A 143 -11.52 19.68 -6.00
N LYS A 144 -10.26 19.62 -5.54
CA LYS A 144 -9.21 18.80 -6.17
C LYS A 144 -9.53 17.30 -6.07
N PHE A 145 -10.05 16.85 -4.93
CA PHE A 145 -10.50 15.47 -4.78
C PHE A 145 -11.67 15.13 -5.70
N LEU A 146 -12.67 16.01 -5.79
CA LEU A 146 -13.77 15.82 -6.73
C LEU A 146 -13.29 15.84 -8.19
N GLN A 147 -12.34 16.71 -8.53
CA GLN A 147 -11.67 16.68 -9.83
C GLN A 147 -11.06 15.30 -10.09
N PHE A 148 -10.32 14.73 -9.14
CA PHE A 148 -9.72 13.41 -9.29
C PHE A 148 -10.78 12.31 -9.43
N PHE A 149 -11.81 12.29 -8.57
CA PHE A 149 -12.88 11.28 -8.58
C PHE A 149 -13.66 11.25 -9.89
N THR A 150 -13.81 12.41 -10.52
CA THR A 150 -14.56 12.57 -11.75
C THR A 150 -13.68 12.56 -13.01
N SER A 151 -12.37 12.38 -12.86
CA SER A 151 -11.43 12.27 -13.98
C SER A 151 -11.45 10.88 -14.60
N SER A 152 -11.37 10.84 -15.92
CA SER A 152 -11.26 9.61 -16.71
C SER A 152 -9.90 8.92 -16.52
N ASP A 153 -9.84 7.61 -16.73
CA ASP A 153 -8.58 6.87 -16.74
C ASP A 153 -7.61 7.41 -17.79
N ALA A 154 -8.13 7.85 -18.95
CA ALA A 154 -7.30 8.45 -19.98
C ALA A 154 -6.57 9.70 -19.47
N ARG A 155 -7.25 10.59 -18.73
CA ARG A 155 -6.62 11.76 -18.12
C ARG A 155 -5.67 11.38 -16.99
N ARG A 156 -6.08 10.47 -16.11
CA ARG A 156 -5.24 10.02 -14.99
C ARG A 156 -3.91 9.46 -15.48
N HIS A 157 -3.92 8.61 -16.50
CA HIS A 157 -2.70 8.03 -17.08
C HIS A 157 -1.96 8.98 -18.03
N GLY A 158 -2.66 9.83 -18.76
CA GLY A 158 -2.06 10.71 -19.77
C GLY A 158 -1.59 12.06 -19.22
N GLU A 159 -2.15 12.54 -18.11
CA GLU A 159 -1.83 13.84 -17.53
C GLU A 159 -1.35 13.72 -16.08
N TYR A 160 -2.15 13.12 -15.18
CA TYR A 160 -1.85 13.09 -13.75
C TYR A 160 -0.70 12.14 -13.41
N GLU A 161 -0.46 11.14 -14.23
CA GLU A 161 0.72 10.28 -14.10
C GLU A 161 2.04 11.04 -14.27
N HIS A 162 2.04 12.15 -15.01
CA HIS A 162 3.23 12.93 -15.36
C HIS A 162 3.47 14.15 -14.47
N ILE A 163 2.63 14.36 -13.46
CA ILE A 163 2.78 15.45 -12.49
C ILE A 163 2.80 14.89 -11.06
N SER A 164 3.40 15.63 -10.14
CA SER A 164 3.38 15.26 -8.72
C SER A 164 2.01 15.55 -8.10
N TRP A 165 1.69 14.82 -7.03
CA TRP A 165 0.48 15.05 -6.24
C TRP A 165 0.40 16.47 -5.68
N TRP A 166 1.54 17.01 -5.23
CA TRP A 166 1.65 18.40 -4.78
C TRP A 166 1.24 19.39 -5.86
N LYS A 167 1.75 19.18 -7.09
CA LYS A 167 1.38 20.02 -8.24
C LYS A 167 -0.09 19.89 -8.62
N PHE A 168 -0.64 18.66 -8.59
CA PHE A 168 -2.06 18.45 -8.87
C PHE A 168 -2.95 19.15 -7.85
N LEU A 169 -2.62 19.07 -6.55
CA LEU A 169 -3.36 19.72 -5.47
C LEU A 169 -3.17 21.25 -5.46
N GLU A 170 -2.22 21.81 -6.22
CA GLU A 170 -1.79 23.20 -6.09
C GLU A 170 -1.31 23.53 -4.67
N GLY A 171 -0.46 22.66 -4.12
CA GLY A 171 -0.05 22.62 -2.72
C GLY A 171 0.43 23.94 -2.13
N ASP A 172 1.02 24.81 -2.95
CA ASP A 172 1.54 26.11 -2.51
C ASP A 172 0.44 27.14 -2.20
N LEU A 173 -0.82 26.87 -2.58
CA LEU A 173 -1.96 27.77 -2.34
C LEU A 173 -2.59 27.60 -0.95
N TYR A 174 -2.27 26.52 -0.25
CA TYR A 174 -2.83 26.25 1.08
C TYR A 174 -2.08 26.99 2.19
N SER A 175 -2.74 27.17 3.32
CA SER A 175 -2.09 27.68 4.54
C SER A 175 -0.92 26.80 5.01
N PRO A 176 0.05 27.34 5.72
CA PRO A 176 1.20 26.54 6.21
C PRO A 176 0.79 25.33 7.06
N ASN A 177 -0.27 25.45 7.86
CA ASN A 177 -0.79 24.35 8.66
C ASN A 177 -1.35 23.23 7.78
N PHE A 178 -2.15 23.56 6.79
CA PHE A 178 -2.72 22.57 5.87
C PHE A 178 -1.64 21.93 4.99
N GLN A 179 -0.64 22.71 4.54
CA GLN A 179 0.52 22.18 3.80
C GLN A 179 1.29 21.10 4.57
N ARG A 180 1.46 21.26 5.89
CA ARG A 180 2.10 20.24 6.73
C ARG A 180 1.30 18.93 6.67
N GLN A 181 -0.01 18.99 6.78
CA GLN A 181 -0.87 17.80 6.72
C GLN A 181 -0.87 17.16 5.31
N LEU A 182 -0.91 17.96 4.25
CA LEU A 182 -0.81 17.46 2.88
C LEU A 182 0.51 16.71 2.62
N ARG A 183 1.60 17.11 3.27
CA ARG A 183 2.89 16.41 3.19
C ARG A 183 2.93 15.17 4.07
N ALA A 184 2.36 15.25 5.26
CA ALA A 184 2.42 14.17 6.24
C ALA A 184 1.61 12.94 5.81
N VAL A 185 0.37 13.12 5.34
CA VAL A 185 -0.54 12.01 5.08
C VAL A 185 -0.02 11.01 4.05
N PRO A 186 0.41 11.38 2.82
CA PRO A 186 0.97 10.41 1.88
C PRO A 186 2.28 9.78 2.38
N ARG A 187 3.08 10.56 3.11
CA ARG A 187 4.34 10.07 3.66
C ARG A 187 4.11 8.98 4.70
N THR A 188 3.24 9.22 5.67
CA THR A 188 2.92 8.26 6.73
C THR A 188 2.18 7.02 6.23
N MET A 189 1.38 7.16 5.18
CA MET A 189 0.58 6.05 4.63
C MET A 189 1.37 5.13 3.68
N VAL A 190 2.23 5.72 2.85
CA VAL A 190 2.86 5.00 1.72
C VAL A 190 4.34 5.40 1.50
N ALA A 191 4.96 6.04 2.48
CA ALA A 191 6.36 6.54 2.45
C ALA A 191 6.69 7.37 1.20
N MET A 192 5.73 8.15 0.71
CA MET A 192 5.89 8.91 -0.52
C MET A 192 5.67 10.41 -0.29
N ASP A 193 6.71 11.21 -0.55
CA ASP A 193 6.57 12.66 -0.53
C ASP A 193 5.63 13.11 -1.66
N PRO A 194 4.55 13.85 -1.37
CA PRO A 194 3.62 14.34 -2.39
C PRO A 194 4.26 15.25 -3.44
N ALA A 195 5.42 15.86 -3.16
CA ALA A 195 6.16 16.68 -4.12
C ALA A 195 6.82 15.85 -5.24
N VAL A 196 7.10 14.57 -4.97
CA VAL A 196 7.76 13.65 -5.90
C VAL A 196 6.92 12.43 -6.24
N GLY A 197 5.80 12.19 -5.58
CA GLY A 197 4.88 11.10 -5.90
C GLY A 197 3.94 11.44 -7.04
N SER A 198 3.65 10.48 -7.94
CA SER A 198 2.69 10.63 -9.05
C SER A 198 1.29 10.99 -8.55
N ALA A 199 0.66 11.98 -9.17
CA ALA A 199 -0.72 12.36 -8.85
C ALA A 199 -1.70 11.23 -9.17
N ASN A 200 -1.45 10.44 -10.18
CA ASN A 200 -2.28 9.28 -10.50
C ASN A 200 -2.23 8.23 -9.37
N THR A 201 -1.04 7.87 -8.91
CA THR A 201 -0.89 6.87 -7.84
C THR A 201 -1.43 7.38 -6.50
N LEU A 202 -0.98 8.57 -6.05
CA LEU A 202 -1.41 9.12 -4.76
C LEU A 202 -2.89 9.51 -4.74
N GLY A 203 -3.42 10.00 -5.87
CA GLY A 203 -4.85 10.29 -6.01
C GLY A 203 -5.70 9.02 -5.95
N SER A 204 -5.29 7.95 -6.63
CA SER A 204 -6.02 6.67 -6.63
C SER A 204 -6.05 6.04 -5.24
N ILE A 205 -4.91 6.00 -4.53
CA ILE A 205 -4.87 5.44 -3.19
C ILE A 205 -5.62 6.31 -2.18
N SER A 206 -5.48 7.64 -2.27
CA SER A 206 -6.21 8.56 -1.40
C SER A 206 -7.72 8.43 -1.60
N MET A 207 -8.18 8.24 -2.84
CA MET A 207 -9.57 7.95 -3.15
C MET A 207 -10.05 6.68 -2.46
N GLN A 208 -9.30 5.57 -2.56
CA GLN A 208 -9.67 4.30 -1.92
C GLN A 208 -9.75 4.45 -0.39
N LEU A 209 -8.77 5.10 0.21
CA LEU A 209 -8.74 5.33 1.65
C LEU A 209 -9.90 6.21 2.13
N ILE A 210 -10.22 7.29 1.40
CA ILE A 210 -11.38 8.14 1.71
C ILE A 210 -12.69 7.33 1.61
N LEU A 211 -12.83 6.51 0.57
CA LEU A 211 -14.00 5.63 0.42
C LEU A 211 -14.08 4.58 1.54
N ASP A 212 -12.95 4.10 2.02
CA ASP A 212 -12.88 3.18 3.14
C ASP A 212 -13.30 3.87 4.45
N TYR A 213 -12.82 5.09 4.72
CA TYR A 213 -13.25 5.89 5.88
C TYR A 213 -14.72 6.29 5.80
N ALA A 214 -15.19 6.57 4.60
CA ALA A 214 -16.56 6.96 4.35
C ALA A 214 -17.58 5.80 4.46
N GLY A 215 -17.11 4.57 4.55
CA GLY A 215 -17.94 3.41 4.93
C GLY A 215 -19.03 3.00 3.95
N THR A 216 -18.69 2.68 2.70
CA THR A 216 -19.69 2.19 1.73
C THR A 216 -20.03 0.70 1.84
N GLY A 217 -19.57 -0.03 2.86
CA GLY A 217 -19.77 -1.48 2.99
C GLY A 217 -19.85 -2.03 4.39
N VAL A 218 -19.91 -3.36 4.45
CA VAL A 218 -20.19 -4.14 5.67
C VAL A 218 -18.94 -4.38 6.52
N THR A 219 -17.72 -4.28 5.94
CA THR A 219 -16.48 -4.56 6.64
C THR A 219 -15.61 -3.31 6.79
N ASN A 220 -14.95 -3.19 7.91
CA ASN A 220 -13.95 -2.16 8.18
C ASN A 220 -12.56 -2.61 7.70
N ASP A 221 -11.55 -1.71 7.79
CA ASP A 221 -10.17 -2.15 7.68
C ASP A 221 -9.88 -3.21 8.74
N ARG A 222 -8.95 -4.07 8.44
CA ARG A 222 -8.63 -5.21 9.27
C ARG A 222 -7.14 -5.26 9.57
N THR A 223 -6.81 -5.91 10.67
CA THR A 223 -5.45 -6.25 11.06
C THR A 223 -5.37 -7.75 11.34
N MET A 224 -4.16 -8.29 11.51
CA MET A 224 -3.99 -9.71 11.81
C MET A 224 -4.25 -10.00 13.30
N GLY A 225 -4.92 -11.11 13.58
CA GLY A 225 -5.20 -11.59 14.94
C GLY A 225 -4.02 -12.26 15.65
N GLY A 226 -2.80 -12.01 15.20
CA GLY A 226 -1.55 -12.54 15.76
C GLY A 226 -0.37 -12.26 14.83
N PRO A 227 0.84 -12.78 15.11
CA PRO A 227 2.01 -12.60 14.27
C PRO A 227 1.76 -13.09 12.83
N THR A 228 2.21 -12.31 11.85
CA THR A 228 1.86 -12.52 10.43
C THR A 228 2.28 -13.89 9.92
N THR A 229 3.50 -14.34 10.24
CA THR A 229 3.97 -15.65 9.80
C THR A 229 3.10 -16.77 10.37
N GLU A 230 2.80 -16.74 11.67
CA GLU A 230 1.97 -17.79 12.31
C GLU A 230 0.51 -17.76 11.82
N MET A 231 -0.02 -16.59 11.58
CA MET A 231 -1.44 -16.45 11.21
C MET A 231 -1.69 -16.67 9.72
N TRP A 232 -0.73 -16.33 8.87
CA TRP A 232 -0.93 -16.35 7.41
C TRP A 232 0.07 -17.25 6.68
N PHE A 233 1.40 -17.04 6.85
CA PHE A 233 2.35 -17.73 5.99
C PHE A 233 2.52 -19.21 6.34
N ASP A 234 2.59 -19.59 7.60
CA ASP A 234 2.70 -21.00 7.99
C ASP A 234 1.54 -21.85 7.43
N PRO A 235 0.25 -21.46 7.58
CA PRO A 235 -0.85 -22.18 6.94
C PRO A 235 -0.80 -22.12 5.41
N TRP A 236 -0.33 -21.03 4.81
CA TRP A 236 -0.24 -20.93 3.35
C TRP A 236 0.81 -21.87 2.79
N ILE A 237 1.98 -21.94 3.42
CA ILE A 237 3.05 -22.87 3.06
C ILE A 237 2.56 -24.32 3.17
N ALA A 238 1.94 -24.70 4.30
CA ALA A 238 1.36 -26.03 4.47
C ALA A 238 0.30 -26.35 3.40
N HIS A 239 -0.50 -25.37 3.01
CA HIS A 239 -1.48 -25.53 1.93
C HIS A 239 -0.80 -25.74 0.58
N LEU A 240 0.22 -24.94 0.24
CA LEU A 240 0.99 -25.09 -1.01
C LEU A 240 1.66 -26.46 -1.10
N GLU A 241 2.26 -26.94 -0.02
CA GLU A 241 2.82 -28.30 0.06
C GLU A 241 1.74 -29.36 -0.18
N SER A 242 0.54 -29.18 0.38
CA SER A 242 -0.58 -30.09 0.16
C SER A 242 -1.08 -30.12 -1.29
N LEU A 243 -0.85 -29.05 -2.03
CA LEU A 243 -1.11 -28.96 -3.48
C LEU A 243 0.06 -29.51 -4.32
N GLY A 244 1.15 -29.99 -3.69
CA GLY A 244 2.30 -30.55 -4.36
C GLY A 244 3.36 -29.53 -4.80
N VAL A 245 3.29 -28.30 -4.30
CA VAL A 245 4.35 -27.28 -4.52
C VAL A 245 5.59 -27.68 -3.73
N ARG A 246 6.75 -27.67 -4.40
CA ARG A 246 8.05 -27.88 -3.76
C ARG A 246 8.68 -26.54 -3.38
N LEU A 247 9.00 -26.38 -2.11
CA LEU A 247 9.47 -25.15 -1.52
C LEU A 247 10.95 -25.27 -1.12
N HIS A 248 11.82 -24.46 -1.76
CA HIS A 248 13.27 -24.49 -1.59
C HIS A 248 13.73 -23.18 -0.92
N GLY A 249 13.48 -23.06 0.39
CA GLY A 249 13.96 -21.93 1.21
C GLY A 249 15.47 -22.01 1.46
N GLY A 250 16.13 -20.86 1.60
CA GLY A 250 17.59 -20.78 1.76
C GLY A 250 18.36 -21.17 0.50
N THR A 251 17.70 -21.21 -0.66
CA THR A 251 18.26 -21.65 -1.94
C THR A 251 18.26 -20.50 -2.96
N PRO A 252 19.26 -19.62 -2.89
CA PRO A 252 19.32 -18.43 -3.75
C PRO A 252 19.60 -18.80 -5.21
N VAL A 253 18.82 -18.20 -6.11
CA VAL A 253 19.07 -18.23 -7.54
C VAL A 253 20.16 -17.21 -7.86
N ALA A 254 21.16 -17.63 -8.65
CA ALA A 254 22.27 -16.79 -9.07
C ALA A 254 22.00 -16.12 -10.42
N SER A 255 21.42 -16.85 -11.39
CA SER A 255 21.19 -16.31 -12.75
C SER A 255 20.13 -17.10 -13.51
N LEU A 256 19.55 -16.43 -14.52
CA LEU A 256 18.74 -17.05 -15.57
C LEU A 256 19.58 -17.20 -16.84
N GLU A 257 19.48 -18.35 -17.47
CA GLU A 257 20.14 -18.65 -18.73
C GLU A 257 19.17 -18.46 -19.88
N THR A 258 19.56 -17.72 -20.90
CA THR A 258 18.70 -17.36 -22.03
C THR A 258 19.34 -17.80 -23.34
N ALA A 259 18.59 -18.50 -24.18
CA ALA A 259 18.96 -18.76 -25.56
C ALA A 259 17.75 -18.48 -26.47
N ASP A 260 18.00 -17.92 -27.62
CA ASP A 260 16.99 -17.46 -28.56
C ASP A 260 16.00 -16.51 -27.87
N ARG A 261 14.74 -16.89 -27.75
CA ARG A 261 13.70 -16.10 -27.08
C ARG A 261 13.17 -16.75 -25.79
N ALA A 262 13.89 -17.69 -25.19
CA ALA A 262 13.43 -18.45 -24.04
C ALA A 262 14.49 -18.53 -22.95
N ILE A 263 14.03 -18.69 -21.71
CA ILE A 263 14.87 -19.13 -20.58
C ILE A 263 15.09 -20.63 -20.73
N THR A 264 16.35 -21.03 -20.74
CA THR A 264 16.76 -22.44 -20.89
C THR A 264 17.08 -23.11 -19.56
N GLY A 265 17.23 -22.34 -18.50
CA GLY A 265 17.47 -22.85 -17.16
C GLY A 265 17.77 -21.75 -16.16
N VAL A 266 17.86 -22.16 -14.90
CA VAL A 266 18.21 -21.33 -13.75
C VAL A 266 19.40 -21.95 -13.06
N THR A 267 20.44 -21.16 -12.79
CA THR A 267 21.59 -21.57 -12.00
C THR A 267 21.45 -21.09 -10.57
N LEU A 268 21.48 -22.01 -9.61
CA LEU A 268 21.49 -21.72 -8.18
C LEU A 268 22.89 -21.23 -7.74
N ARG A 269 22.99 -20.60 -6.56
CA ARG A 269 24.28 -20.08 -6.07
C ARG A 269 25.33 -21.18 -5.82
N ASP A 270 24.91 -22.40 -5.54
CA ASP A 270 25.80 -23.57 -5.37
C ASP A 270 26.27 -24.17 -6.70
N GLY A 271 25.86 -23.62 -7.84
CA GLY A 271 26.17 -24.09 -9.18
C GLY A 271 25.20 -25.13 -9.75
N THR A 272 24.21 -25.56 -8.98
CA THR A 272 23.17 -26.49 -9.46
C THR A 272 22.32 -25.83 -10.52
N ARG A 273 22.06 -26.55 -11.64
CA ARG A 273 21.16 -26.09 -12.70
C ARG A 273 19.81 -26.78 -12.61
N VAL A 274 18.75 -25.98 -12.66
CA VAL A 274 17.36 -26.46 -12.64
C VAL A 274 16.60 -25.94 -13.86
N HIS A 275 15.64 -26.74 -14.32
CA HIS A 275 14.92 -26.48 -15.57
C HIS A 275 13.41 -26.63 -15.36
N ALA A 276 12.63 -25.81 -16.06
CA ALA A 276 11.18 -25.90 -16.15
C ALA A 276 10.70 -25.42 -17.52
N ASP A 277 9.42 -25.65 -17.79
CA ASP A 277 8.78 -25.14 -19.01
C ASP A 277 8.55 -23.62 -18.93
N TYR A 278 8.24 -23.10 -17.73
CA TYR A 278 7.99 -21.67 -17.46
C TYR A 278 8.73 -21.18 -16.24
N TYR A 279 9.00 -19.87 -16.20
CA TYR A 279 9.72 -19.19 -15.13
C TYR A 279 8.97 -17.93 -14.67
N VAL A 280 8.82 -17.76 -13.38
CA VAL A 280 8.22 -16.60 -12.72
C VAL A 280 9.32 -15.86 -11.96
N LEU A 281 9.66 -14.63 -12.38
CA LEU A 281 10.58 -13.77 -11.64
C LEU A 281 9.77 -12.89 -10.67
N ALA A 282 9.84 -13.22 -9.38
CA ALA A 282 9.07 -12.60 -8.31
C ALA A 282 9.95 -11.96 -7.22
N VAL A 283 11.11 -11.47 -7.61
CA VAL A 283 12.06 -10.78 -6.72
C VAL A 283 11.73 -9.29 -6.62
N PRO A 284 12.19 -8.57 -5.56
CA PRO A 284 12.00 -7.14 -5.43
C PRO A 284 12.68 -6.33 -6.53
N LEU A 285 12.20 -5.09 -6.78
CA LEU A 285 12.71 -4.23 -7.84
C LEU A 285 14.23 -4.01 -7.78
N ASP A 286 14.80 -3.85 -6.60
CA ASP A 286 16.23 -3.63 -6.40
C ASP A 286 17.10 -4.86 -6.69
N VAL A 287 16.50 -6.05 -6.73
CA VAL A 287 17.17 -7.30 -7.14
C VAL A 287 17.03 -7.54 -8.65
N VAL A 288 15.94 -7.11 -9.28
CA VAL A 288 15.61 -7.37 -10.69
C VAL A 288 16.76 -7.05 -11.65
N PRO A 289 17.47 -5.90 -11.57
CA PRO A 289 18.55 -5.59 -12.50
C PRO A 289 19.70 -6.61 -12.48
N THR A 290 19.91 -7.30 -11.35
CA THR A 290 20.94 -8.33 -11.23
C THR A 290 20.54 -9.64 -11.89
N MET A 291 19.25 -9.84 -12.14
CA MET A 291 18.68 -11.07 -12.73
C MET A 291 18.47 -10.94 -14.25
N ILE A 292 18.37 -9.71 -14.76
CA ILE A 292 18.14 -9.45 -16.18
C ILE A 292 19.48 -9.30 -16.90
N THR A 293 19.73 -10.18 -17.86
CA THR A 293 20.94 -10.11 -18.72
C THR A 293 20.75 -9.13 -19.87
N PRO A 294 21.83 -8.61 -20.50
CA PRO A 294 21.73 -7.82 -21.73
C PRO A 294 21.01 -8.55 -22.86
N ALA A 295 21.15 -9.89 -22.97
CA ALA A 295 20.44 -10.70 -23.94
C ALA A 295 18.92 -10.67 -23.72
N MET A 296 18.47 -10.75 -22.47
CA MET A 296 17.05 -10.62 -22.12
C MET A 296 16.54 -9.21 -22.46
N GLY A 297 17.32 -8.17 -22.16
CA GLY A 297 16.99 -6.78 -22.49
C GLY A 297 16.88 -6.52 -23.99
N ALA A 298 17.70 -7.19 -24.79
CA ALA A 298 17.63 -7.11 -26.26
C ALA A 298 16.36 -7.75 -26.84
N ILE A 299 15.78 -8.75 -26.15
CA ILE A 299 14.53 -9.40 -26.55
C ILE A 299 13.32 -8.56 -26.10
N ASP A 300 13.37 -8.00 -24.88
CA ASP A 300 12.27 -7.26 -24.28
C ASP A 300 12.71 -5.86 -23.81
N PRO A 301 12.28 -4.79 -24.49
CA PRO A 301 12.61 -3.43 -24.09
C PRO A 301 12.10 -3.04 -22.68
N ALA A 302 11.07 -3.71 -22.15
CA ALA A 302 10.61 -3.46 -20.78
C ALA A 302 11.58 -4.03 -19.74
N LEU A 303 12.16 -5.19 -20.03
CA LEU A 303 13.24 -5.76 -19.22
C LEU A 303 14.51 -4.90 -19.28
N GLU A 304 14.85 -4.36 -20.46
CA GLU A 304 16.00 -3.45 -20.59
C GLU A 304 15.82 -2.18 -19.77
N ARG A 305 14.61 -1.61 -19.75
CA ARG A 305 14.30 -0.45 -18.89
C ARG A 305 14.50 -0.78 -17.41
N LEU A 306 14.06 -1.95 -16.94
CA LEU A 306 14.27 -2.40 -15.56
C LEU A 306 15.75 -2.60 -15.25
N ARG A 307 16.50 -3.21 -16.17
CA ARG A 307 17.94 -3.49 -16.02
C ARG A 307 18.77 -2.21 -15.89
N THR A 308 18.39 -1.16 -16.61
CA THR A 308 19.12 0.12 -16.69
C THR A 308 18.50 1.22 -15.84
N ALA A 309 17.40 0.94 -15.12
CA ALA A 309 16.72 1.91 -14.29
C ALA A 309 17.61 2.45 -13.16
N ASN A 310 17.46 3.73 -12.85
CA ASN A 310 17.99 4.29 -11.61
C ASN A 310 17.10 3.85 -10.45
N ILE A 311 17.43 2.72 -9.84
CA ILE A 311 16.65 2.10 -8.77
C ILE A 311 16.47 3.04 -7.58
N ASP A 312 17.48 3.84 -7.23
CA ASP A 312 17.41 4.74 -6.08
C ASP A 312 16.33 5.83 -6.23
N SER A 313 15.96 6.16 -7.46
CA SER A 313 14.84 7.08 -7.73
C SER A 313 13.45 6.42 -7.64
N LEU A 314 13.39 5.10 -7.58
CA LEU A 314 12.18 4.30 -7.59
C LEU A 314 11.90 3.59 -6.25
N VAL A 315 12.74 3.82 -5.25
CA VAL A 315 12.61 3.19 -3.93
C VAL A 315 12.75 4.21 -2.81
N SER A 316 12.13 3.91 -1.67
CA SER A 316 12.22 4.67 -0.43
C SER A 316 12.38 3.70 0.75
N TRP A 317 12.46 4.25 1.95
CA TRP A 317 12.50 3.46 3.18
C TRP A 317 11.20 3.64 3.94
N MET A 318 10.60 2.53 4.33
CA MET A 318 9.54 2.43 5.33
C MET A 318 9.87 1.19 6.16
N VAL A 319 10.21 1.40 7.42
CA VAL A 319 10.78 0.36 8.27
C VAL A 319 10.08 0.36 9.60
N GLY A 320 9.76 -0.83 10.10
CA GLY A 320 9.05 -1.01 11.35
C GLY A 320 9.98 -1.10 12.56
N ILE A 321 9.49 -0.60 13.68
CA ILE A 321 10.03 -0.85 15.02
C ILE A 321 8.90 -1.31 15.94
N GLN A 322 9.15 -2.32 16.76
CA GLN A 322 8.23 -2.82 17.76
C GLN A 322 8.71 -2.46 19.16
N TYR A 323 7.81 -1.92 19.98
CA TYR A 323 8.03 -1.69 21.40
C TYR A 323 7.28 -2.73 22.21
N PHE A 324 8.02 -3.59 22.89
CA PHE A 324 7.48 -4.59 23.82
C PHE A 324 7.34 -3.96 25.20
N LEU A 325 6.15 -4.07 25.77
CA LEU A 325 5.80 -3.38 27.01
C LEU A 325 5.48 -4.40 28.11
N TYR A 326 5.76 -4.05 29.36
CA TYR A 326 5.35 -4.85 30.52
C TYR A 326 3.82 -4.98 30.64
N GLU A 327 3.08 -3.97 30.20
CA GLU A 327 1.62 -3.94 30.22
C GLU A 327 1.05 -3.54 28.85
N ASP A 328 -0.19 -3.98 28.56
CA ASP A 328 -0.88 -3.60 27.34
C ASP A 328 -1.33 -2.14 27.41
N VAL A 329 -0.88 -1.33 26.47
CA VAL A 329 -1.31 0.05 26.27
C VAL A 329 -2.26 0.12 25.09
N ARG A 330 -3.54 0.26 25.39
CA ARG A 330 -4.59 0.38 24.37
C ARG A 330 -4.71 1.83 23.91
N LEU A 331 -4.20 2.12 22.72
CA LEU A 331 -4.31 3.43 22.08
C LEU A 331 -5.73 3.62 21.50
N VAL A 332 -5.86 3.39 20.20
CA VAL A 332 -7.16 3.33 19.52
C VAL A 332 -7.37 1.93 18.96
N ARG A 333 -8.63 1.52 18.73
CA ARG A 333 -8.89 0.22 18.11
C ARG A 333 -8.73 0.31 16.60
N GLY A 334 -7.52 0.65 16.15
CA GLY A 334 -7.14 0.80 14.77
C GLY A 334 -5.83 1.55 14.59
N HIS A 335 -5.74 2.30 13.54
CA HIS A 335 -4.54 2.98 13.08
C HIS A 335 -4.42 4.36 13.72
N LEU A 336 -3.23 4.69 14.23
CA LEU A 336 -2.89 5.97 14.82
C LEU A 336 -1.79 6.65 13.99
N PHE A 337 -2.03 7.90 13.61
CA PHE A 337 -1.15 8.73 12.79
C PHE A 337 -0.53 9.85 13.63
N TYR A 338 0.74 10.18 13.35
CA TYR A 338 1.49 11.24 14.02
C TYR A 338 2.02 12.25 12.97
N PRO A 339 1.16 13.12 12.43
CA PRO A 339 1.55 13.97 11.28
C PRO A 339 2.64 14.99 11.62
N ASP A 340 2.76 15.40 12.89
CA ASP A 340 3.78 16.33 13.34
C ASP A 340 5.12 15.65 13.73
N ALA A 341 5.14 14.31 13.74
CA ALA A 341 6.37 13.57 13.98
C ALA A 341 7.31 13.71 12.78
N PRO A 342 8.54 14.25 12.95
CA PRO A 342 9.47 14.48 11.84
C PRO A 342 9.78 13.23 11.01
N TRP A 343 9.76 12.06 11.64
CA TRP A 343 10.04 10.80 10.97
C TRP A 343 8.80 10.12 10.37
N GLY A 344 7.65 10.82 10.33
CA GLY A 344 6.45 10.33 9.65
C GLY A 344 5.93 9.02 10.24
N LEU A 345 5.59 9.06 11.54
CA LEU A 345 5.24 7.86 12.29
C LEU A 345 3.77 7.47 12.11
N THR A 346 3.52 6.16 12.10
CA THR A 346 2.21 5.56 12.28
C THR A 346 2.32 4.36 13.22
N SER A 347 1.27 4.06 13.98
CA SER A 347 1.32 2.94 14.93
C SER A 347 0.01 2.20 15.09
N ILE A 348 0.12 0.99 15.63
CA ILE A 348 -1.00 0.19 16.10
C ILE A 348 -0.61 -0.57 17.38
N SER A 349 -1.51 -0.58 18.38
CA SER A 349 -1.40 -1.48 19.53
C SER A 349 -1.98 -2.82 19.14
N GLN A 350 -1.12 -3.78 18.81
CA GLN A 350 -1.50 -5.07 18.20
C GLN A 350 -2.22 -6.04 19.15
N PRO A 351 -1.81 -6.21 20.45
CA PRO A 351 -2.38 -7.25 21.30
C PRO A 351 -3.89 -7.13 21.51
N GLN A 352 -4.46 -5.93 21.42
CA GLN A 352 -5.92 -5.74 21.52
C GLN A 352 -6.73 -6.43 20.41
N PHE A 353 -6.07 -6.83 19.31
CA PHE A 353 -6.67 -7.57 18.19
C PHE A 353 -6.37 -9.07 18.25
N TRP A 354 -5.45 -9.51 19.14
CA TRP A 354 -5.12 -10.92 19.29
C TRP A 354 -6.11 -11.58 20.23
N ASP A 355 -6.58 -12.76 19.90
CA ASP A 355 -7.77 -13.38 20.50
C ASP A 355 -7.71 -13.59 22.00
N ASP A 356 -6.52 -13.64 22.57
CA ASP A 356 -6.34 -13.78 24.02
C ASP A 356 -5.04 -13.07 24.46
N LEU A 357 -5.18 -11.86 24.98
CA LEU A 357 -4.06 -11.09 25.54
C LEU A 357 -3.27 -11.86 26.62
N GLY A 358 -3.95 -12.72 27.39
CA GLY A 358 -3.30 -13.60 28.36
C GLY A 358 -2.42 -14.66 27.72
N LEU A 359 -2.69 -15.03 26.46
CA LEU A 359 -1.85 -15.95 25.70
C LEU A 359 -0.54 -15.30 25.25
N PHE A 360 -0.48 -13.98 25.04
CA PHE A 360 0.76 -13.32 24.62
C PHE A 360 1.88 -13.62 25.63
N ARG A 361 1.68 -13.35 26.92
CA ARG A 361 2.64 -13.65 27.98
C ARG A 361 2.97 -15.15 28.13
N ARG A 362 2.02 -16.03 27.85
CA ARG A 362 2.22 -17.49 27.93
C ARG A 362 2.96 -18.07 26.73
N ARG A 363 2.84 -17.42 25.57
CA ARG A 363 3.34 -17.95 24.29
C ARG A 363 4.71 -17.40 23.89
N TYR A 364 5.03 -16.14 24.28
CA TYR A 364 6.19 -15.44 23.77
C TYR A 364 7.09 -14.89 24.88
N GLY A 365 8.36 -14.67 24.52
CA GLY A 365 9.36 -14.01 25.32
C GLY A 365 9.66 -14.66 26.66
N SER A 366 10.02 -13.83 27.65
CA SER A 366 10.24 -14.27 29.04
C SER A 366 8.93 -14.55 29.80
N GLY A 367 7.79 -14.09 29.28
CA GLY A 367 6.49 -14.07 29.97
C GLY A 367 6.23 -12.78 30.73
N GLU A 368 7.13 -11.81 30.70
CA GLU A 368 6.98 -10.50 31.32
C GLU A 368 6.27 -9.50 30.41
N VAL A 369 6.42 -9.66 29.08
CA VAL A 369 5.83 -8.78 28.08
C VAL A 369 4.30 -8.97 28.03
N GLY A 370 3.57 -7.87 28.27
CA GLY A 370 2.10 -7.85 28.24
C GLY A 370 1.52 -7.00 27.12
N GLY A 371 2.33 -6.13 26.47
CA GLY A 371 1.90 -5.23 25.42
C GLY A 371 2.89 -5.16 24.26
N LEU A 372 2.40 -4.68 23.12
CA LEU A 372 3.18 -4.47 21.89
C LEU A 372 2.60 -3.31 21.11
N ILE A 373 3.42 -2.29 20.88
CA ILE A 373 3.12 -1.22 19.92
C ILE A 373 4.04 -1.40 18.72
N SER A 374 3.45 -1.60 17.55
CA SER A 374 4.18 -1.64 16.28
C SER A 374 4.11 -0.26 15.63
N VAL A 375 5.24 0.26 15.20
CA VAL A 375 5.40 1.60 14.63
C VAL A 375 6.09 1.49 13.29
N ASP A 376 5.58 2.19 12.28
CA ASP A 376 6.25 2.35 10.99
C ASP A 376 6.89 3.74 10.92
N ILE A 377 8.14 3.79 10.47
CA ILE A 377 8.94 4.99 10.24
C ILE A 377 8.99 5.20 8.73
N ALA A 378 8.39 6.29 8.24
CA ALA A 378 8.25 6.54 6.80
C ALA A 378 9.17 7.66 6.27
N GLU A 379 9.83 8.43 7.14
CA GLU A 379 10.77 9.48 6.77
C GLU A 379 12.15 9.23 7.38
N TRP A 380 13.12 8.96 6.52
CA TRP A 380 14.46 8.54 6.92
C TRP A 380 15.55 9.59 6.68
N SER A 381 15.19 10.71 6.02
CA SER A 381 16.15 11.72 5.57
C SER A 381 16.07 13.04 6.35
N LEU A 382 15.00 13.25 7.13
CA LEU A 382 14.86 14.44 7.95
C LEU A 382 15.45 14.25 9.34
N PRO A 383 16.01 15.31 9.95
CA PRO A 383 16.47 15.25 11.34
C PRO A 383 15.32 14.94 12.31
N GLY A 384 15.59 14.12 13.31
CA GLY A 384 14.70 13.92 14.45
C GLY A 384 14.67 15.14 15.38
N THR A 385 13.73 15.16 16.31
CA THR A 385 13.59 16.22 17.30
C THR A 385 14.62 16.09 18.43
N TYR A 386 14.87 14.87 18.89
CA TYR A 386 15.67 14.58 20.08
C TYR A 386 17.11 14.19 19.72
N VAL A 387 17.31 13.35 18.71
CA VAL A 387 18.65 12.97 18.25
C VAL A 387 19.25 13.94 17.23
N THR A 388 18.47 14.86 16.66
CA THR A 388 18.90 15.91 15.70
C THR A 388 19.64 15.41 14.46
N LYS A 389 19.53 14.11 14.17
CA LYS A 389 20.08 13.43 12.99
C LYS A 389 18.95 12.84 12.15
N ALA A 390 19.21 12.60 10.87
CA ALA A 390 18.30 11.81 10.04
C ALA A 390 18.31 10.34 10.50
N ALA A 391 17.15 9.65 10.42
CA ALA A 391 17.03 8.27 10.88
C ALA A 391 18.08 7.33 10.25
N LYS A 392 18.39 7.52 8.95
CA LYS A 392 19.43 6.76 8.25
C LYS A 392 20.85 6.95 8.79
N ASP A 393 21.09 8.00 9.56
CA ASP A 393 22.40 8.34 10.14
C ASP A 393 22.48 7.98 11.64
N CYS A 394 21.45 7.29 12.16
CA CYS A 394 21.31 6.91 13.56
C CYS A 394 21.67 5.44 13.81
N THR A 395 22.12 5.14 15.02
CA THR A 395 22.21 3.75 15.49
C THR A 395 20.82 3.20 15.81
N PRO A 396 20.65 1.88 15.95
CA PRO A 396 19.38 1.29 16.36
C PRO A 396 18.82 1.85 17.66
N GLU A 397 19.69 2.11 18.66
CA GLU A 397 19.34 2.68 19.96
C GLU A 397 18.86 4.15 19.82
N GLU A 398 19.52 4.93 18.97
CA GLU A 398 19.11 6.31 18.67
C GLU A 398 17.75 6.33 17.96
N ILE A 399 17.50 5.41 17.04
CA ILE A 399 16.20 5.27 16.36
C ILE A 399 15.12 4.91 17.39
N ALA A 400 15.37 3.90 18.22
CA ALA A 400 14.41 3.47 19.23
C ALA A 400 14.10 4.60 20.24
N HIS A 401 15.10 5.36 20.63
CA HIS A 401 14.91 6.51 21.54
C HIS A 401 14.08 7.61 20.87
N GLU A 402 14.44 8.02 19.67
CA GLU A 402 13.77 9.12 18.95
C GLU A 402 12.30 8.82 18.70
N VAL A 403 11.99 7.61 18.15
CA VAL A 403 10.62 7.21 17.86
C VAL A 403 9.77 7.15 19.14
N TRP A 404 10.33 6.61 20.23
CA TRP A 404 9.65 6.57 21.53
C TRP A 404 9.31 7.96 22.03
N GLN A 405 10.26 8.91 21.95
CA GLN A 405 10.03 10.28 22.37
C GLN A 405 9.05 11.04 21.47
N GLN A 406 9.10 10.85 20.14
CA GLN A 406 8.12 11.44 19.23
C GLN A 406 6.69 10.95 19.53
N MET A 407 6.51 9.64 19.82
CA MET A 407 5.21 9.12 20.24
C MET A 407 4.75 9.72 21.58
N LYS A 408 5.65 9.80 22.56
CA LYS A 408 5.32 10.40 23.87
C LYS A 408 4.87 11.86 23.73
N ALA A 409 5.56 12.63 22.89
CA ALA A 409 5.20 14.03 22.65
C ALA A 409 3.78 14.21 22.08
N ALA A 410 3.31 13.25 21.28
CA ALA A 410 1.97 13.30 20.70
C ALA A 410 0.89 12.62 21.57
N LEU A 411 1.26 11.68 22.46
CA LEU A 411 0.32 10.88 23.22
C LEU A 411 0.15 11.36 24.67
N ASN A 412 1.20 11.90 25.27
CA ASN A 412 1.20 12.39 26.63
C ASN A 412 0.87 13.90 26.63
N THR A 413 -0.37 14.24 26.81
CA THR A 413 -0.90 15.60 26.59
C THR A 413 -0.51 16.63 27.66
N GLU A 414 -0.02 16.17 28.82
CA GLU A 414 0.53 17.05 29.86
C GLU A 414 1.72 16.38 30.54
N HIS A 415 2.87 16.99 30.44
CA HIS A 415 4.10 16.48 31.05
C HIS A 415 3.95 16.26 32.55
N GLY A 416 4.13 15.02 33.00
CA GLY A 416 4.19 14.66 34.42
C GLY A 416 2.86 14.32 35.11
N ARG A 417 1.81 14.04 34.38
CA ARG A 417 0.57 13.47 34.97
C ARG A 417 0.74 11.98 35.27
N ALA A 418 0.04 11.52 36.30
CA ALA A 418 0.00 10.10 36.68
C ALA A 418 -0.70 9.22 35.62
N ASP A 419 -1.38 9.82 34.67
CA ASP A 419 -2.17 9.25 33.59
C ASP A 419 -1.52 9.36 32.20
N ASP A 420 -0.22 9.65 32.11
CA ASP A 420 0.55 9.59 30.85
C ASP A 420 0.36 8.23 30.17
N VAL A 421 0.03 8.26 28.88
CA VAL A 421 -0.25 7.06 28.07
C VAL A 421 0.99 6.20 27.91
N LEU A 422 2.13 6.82 27.54
CA LEU A 422 3.43 6.16 27.43
C LEU A 422 4.40 6.64 28.51
N ARG A 423 4.78 5.74 29.40
CA ARG A 423 5.77 5.95 30.44
C ARG A 423 6.97 5.06 30.19
N ASP A 424 8.17 5.56 30.51
CA ASP A 424 9.41 4.82 30.26
C ASP A 424 9.49 3.51 31.04
N GLU A 425 8.84 3.42 32.21
CA GLU A 425 8.77 2.21 33.05
C GLU A 425 7.94 1.10 32.39
N LEU A 426 7.11 1.41 31.41
CA LEU A 426 6.35 0.41 30.64
C LEU A 426 7.21 -0.29 29.60
N LEU A 427 8.32 0.33 29.19
CA LEU A 427 9.16 -0.20 28.11
C LEU A 427 10.00 -1.39 28.62
N HIS A 428 9.72 -2.59 28.10
CA HIS A 428 10.52 -3.78 28.35
C HIS A 428 11.73 -3.85 27.41
N SER A 429 11.46 -3.78 26.11
CA SER A 429 12.47 -3.87 25.05
C SER A 429 11.90 -3.38 23.72
N TRP A 430 12.71 -3.31 22.70
CA TRP A 430 12.31 -2.96 21.34
C TRP A 430 12.99 -3.88 20.32
N HIS A 431 12.46 -3.91 19.12
CA HIS A 431 13.02 -4.61 17.97
C HIS A 431 12.90 -3.73 16.73
N LEU A 432 14.02 -3.37 16.16
CA LEU A 432 14.10 -2.70 14.87
C LEU A 432 14.26 -3.76 13.79
N ASP A 433 13.65 -3.55 12.64
CA ASP A 433 13.66 -4.45 11.50
C ASP A 433 15.06 -4.99 11.17
N ASP A 434 15.22 -6.32 11.13
CA ASP A 434 16.46 -7.03 10.84
C ASP A 434 16.98 -6.82 9.41
N ASP A 435 16.17 -6.27 8.50
CA ASP A 435 16.57 -5.99 7.12
C ASP A 435 17.38 -4.69 6.98
N LEU A 436 17.63 -3.99 8.09
CA LEU A 436 18.64 -2.93 8.21
C LEU A 436 19.99 -3.52 8.61
N ASP A 437 20.90 -3.63 7.66
CA ASP A 437 22.23 -4.18 7.88
C ASP A 437 23.23 -3.08 8.34
N TYR A 438 23.60 -3.13 9.60
CA TYR A 438 24.60 -2.27 10.24
C TYR A 438 26.04 -2.84 10.21
N SER A 439 26.26 -3.99 9.58
CA SER A 439 27.56 -4.68 9.59
C SER A 439 28.73 -3.85 9.04
N ARG A 440 28.42 -2.86 8.20
CA ARG A 440 29.37 -1.93 7.59
C ARG A 440 29.43 -0.56 8.27
N GLY A 441 28.71 -0.38 9.38
CA GLY A 441 28.58 0.90 10.10
C GLY A 441 27.41 1.74 9.60
N LEU A 442 27.50 3.07 9.79
CA LEU A 442 26.49 4.04 9.37
C LEU A 442 26.83 4.69 8.04
N PRO A 443 25.88 4.98 7.17
CA PRO A 443 24.47 4.55 7.27
C PRO A 443 24.31 3.04 7.03
N PRO A 444 23.25 2.40 7.60
CA PRO A 444 22.98 0.99 7.34
C PRO A 444 22.55 0.77 5.90
N THR A 445 22.64 -0.48 5.45
CA THR A 445 22.08 -0.88 4.19
C THR A 445 20.66 -1.44 4.40
N ASN A 446 19.66 -0.82 3.78
CA ASN A 446 18.30 -1.38 3.78
C ASN A 446 18.17 -2.40 2.65
N THR A 447 17.95 -3.68 3.02
CA THR A 447 17.82 -4.80 2.09
C THR A 447 16.38 -5.05 1.63
N ASN A 448 15.41 -4.28 2.14
CA ASN A 448 13.98 -4.38 1.83
C ASN A 448 13.34 -3.02 1.50
N ARG A 449 13.98 -2.27 0.60
CA ARG A 449 13.50 -0.95 0.20
C ARG A 449 12.08 -1.01 -0.40
N LEU A 450 11.27 0.00 -0.10
CA LEU A 450 9.89 0.13 -0.60
C LEU A 450 9.90 0.75 -2.00
N LEU A 451 9.19 0.14 -2.95
CA LEU A 451 8.94 0.75 -4.25
C LEU A 451 8.07 2.01 -4.09
N VAL A 452 8.46 3.10 -4.75
CA VAL A 452 7.68 4.34 -4.84
C VAL A 452 7.36 4.68 -6.29
N HIS A 453 6.38 5.54 -6.50
CA HIS A 453 5.83 5.85 -7.82
C HIS A 453 5.99 7.35 -8.14
N PRO A 454 7.17 7.79 -8.61
CA PRO A 454 7.34 9.15 -9.11
C PRO A 454 6.55 9.38 -10.41
N PRO A 455 6.36 10.64 -10.84
CA PRO A 455 5.74 10.95 -12.12
C PRO A 455 6.39 10.19 -13.28
N GLY A 456 5.57 9.55 -14.11
CA GLY A 456 6.01 8.73 -15.23
C GLY A 456 6.41 7.29 -14.88
N ALA A 457 6.40 6.90 -13.60
CA ALA A 457 6.76 5.54 -13.16
C ALA A 457 5.89 4.44 -13.79
N TRP A 458 4.63 4.73 -14.09
CA TRP A 458 3.74 3.79 -14.77
C TRP A 458 4.30 3.31 -16.11
N SER A 459 4.89 4.22 -16.90
CA SER A 459 5.48 3.87 -18.19
C SER A 459 6.75 3.00 -18.07
N MET A 460 7.43 3.05 -16.93
CA MET A 460 8.61 2.26 -16.63
C MET A 460 8.27 0.84 -16.17
N ARG A 461 7.10 0.64 -15.59
CA ARG A 461 6.65 -0.65 -15.05
C ARG A 461 6.21 -1.59 -16.18
N PRO A 462 6.66 -2.86 -16.18
CA PRO A 462 6.28 -3.85 -17.18
C PRO A 462 4.88 -4.43 -16.89
N GLU A 463 4.29 -5.08 -17.89
CA GLU A 463 3.23 -6.06 -17.70
C GLU A 463 3.80 -7.35 -17.10
N ALA A 464 2.93 -8.23 -16.57
CA ALA A 464 3.36 -9.53 -16.04
C ALA A 464 3.93 -10.45 -17.13
N GLY A 465 3.39 -10.40 -18.34
CA GLY A 465 3.94 -11.11 -19.51
C GLY A 465 5.10 -10.35 -20.12
N THR A 466 6.19 -11.06 -20.47
CA THR A 466 7.36 -10.50 -21.15
C THR A 466 7.39 -10.91 -22.63
N ALA A 467 8.32 -10.34 -23.42
CA ALA A 467 8.58 -10.81 -24.79
C ALA A 467 9.45 -12.09 -24.84
N ILE A 468 9.89 -12.60 -23.70
CA ILE A 468 10.55 -13.90 -23.56
C ILE A 468 9.47 -14.97 -23.41
N ASP A 469 9.48 -15.98 -24.27
CA ASP A 469 8.35 -16.90 -24.47
C ASP A 469 7.88 -17.64 -23.21
N ASN A 470 8.78 -17.90 -22.27
CA ASN A 470 8.48 -18.66 -21.05
C ASN A 470 8.85 -17.93 -19.75
N LEU A 471 9.10 -16.62 -19.78
CA LEU A 471 9.34 -15.79 -18.60
C LEU A 471 8.16 -14.86 -18.34
N VAL A 472 7.72 -14.81 -17.08
CA VAL A 472 6.75 -13.85 -16.56
C VAL A 472 7.25 -13.19 -15.27
N LEU A 473 6.65 -12.06 -14.90
CA LEU A 473 7.03 -11.25 -13.73
C LEU A 473 5.89 -11.22 -12.71
N ALA A 474 6.21 -11.32 -11.41
CA ALA A 474 5.21 -11.40 -10.34
C ALA A 474 5.66 -10.67 -9.07
N SER A 475 5.82 -9.35 -9.12
CA SER A 475 6.17 -8.53 -7.95
C SER A 475 5.47 -7.17 -8.03
N ASP A 476 5.58 -6.38 -6.97
CA ASP A 476 4.91 -5.08 -6.82
C ASP A 476 5.31 -4.03 -7.87
N TYR A 477 6.43 -4.21 -8.58
CA TYR A 477 6.83 -3.36 -9.71
C TYR A 477 6.10 -3.66 -11.02
N VAL A 478 5.34 -4.75 -11.12
CA VAL A 478 4.49 -5.06 -12.27
C VAL A 478 3.28 -4.11 -12.28
N ARG A 479 2.80 -3.74 -13.46
CA ARG A 479 1.56 -2.94 -13.60
C ARG A 479 0.36 -3.69 -13.04
N THR A 480 -0.33 -3.04 -12.13
CA THR A 480 -1.51 -3.56 -11.44
C THR A 480 -2.58 -2.49 -11.33
N PHE A 481 -3.83 -2.86 -11.14
CA PHE A 481 -4.89 -1.91 -10.84
C PHE A 481 -4.65 -1.17 -9.53
N THR A 482 -4.11 -1.89 -8.53
CA THR A 482 -3.77 -1.31 -7.22
C THR A 482 -2.74 -0.18 -7.34
N ASN A 483 -1.83 -0.26 -8.32
CA ASN A 483 -0.80 0.74 -8.63
C ASN A 483 -0.04 1.27 -7.40
N LEU A 484 0.26 0.41 -6.45
CA LEU A 484 0.98 0.74 -5.21
C LEU A 484 1.79 -0.46 -4.75
N ALA A 485 2.95 -0.22 -4.12
CA ALA A 485 3.75 -1.24 -3.44
C ALA A 485 3.04 -1.73 -2.18
N THR A 486 2.25 -2.76 -2.31
CA THR A 486 1.42 -3.34 -1.25
C THR A 486 1.32 -4.85 -1.39
N MET A 487 0.86 -5.50 -0.33
CA MET A 487 0.50 -6.92 -0.37
C MET A 487 -0.55 -7.21 -1.45
N GLU A 488 -1.49 -6.29 -1.65
CA GLU A 488 -2.54 -6.38 -2.67
C GLU A 488 -1.96 -6.31 -4.07
N GLY A 489 -1.10 -5.31 -4.36
CA GLY A 489 -0.44 -5.17 -5.66
C GLY A 489 0.46 -6.37 -5.99
N ALA A 490 1.19 -6.90 -5.00
CA ALA A 490 2.00 -8.10 -5.18
C ALA A 490 1.16 -9.35 -5.46
N ASN A 491 0.02 -9.52 -4.78
CA ASN A 491 -0.92 -10.62 -5.02
C ASN A 491 -1.54 -10.51 -6.42
N GLU A 492 -1.99 -9.32 -6.82
CA GLU A 492 -2.50 -9.06 -8.16
C GLU A 492 -1.46 -9.38 -9.24
N ALA A 493 -0.19 -8.98 -9.05
CA ALA A 493 0.90 -9.29 -9.97
C ALA A 493 1.12 -10.80 -10.12
N GLY A 494 1.06 -11.56 -9.01
CA GLY A 494 1.13 -13.04 -9.04
C GLY A 494 0.00 -13.67 -9.85
N ARG A 495 -1.23 -13.17 -9.73
CA ARG A 495 -2.39 -13.61 -10.52
C ARG A 495 -2.24 -13.29 -12.01
N ARG A 496 -1.74 -12.09 -12.33
CA ARG A 496 -1.44 -11.69 -13.71
C ARG A 496 -0.34 -12.56 -14.33
N ALA A 497 0.69 -12.91 -13.57
CA ALA A 497 1.74 -13.83 -14.01
C ALA A 497 1.19 -15.23 -14.30
N ALA A 498 0.35 -15.77 -13.41
CA ALA A 498 -0.33 -17.04 -13.66
C ALA A 498 -1.20 -16.99 -14.93
N ASN A 499 -1.98 -15.92 -15.14
CA ASN A 499 -2.78 -15.74 -16.35
C ASN A 499 -1.92 -15.69 -17.63
N ALA A 500 -0.76 -15.02 -17.58
CA ALA A 500 0.14 -14.97 -18.73
C ALA A 500 0.70 -16.36 -19.09
N ILE A 501 0.98 -17.23 -18.11
CA ILE A 501 1.36 -18.62 -18.35
C ILE A 501 0.20 -19.42 -18.93
N LEU A 502 -1.02 -19.29 -18.36
CA LEU A 502 -2.22 -19.99 -18.84
C LEU A 502 -2.54 -19.65 -20.31
N GLU A 503 -2.35 -18.39 -20.69
CA GLU A 503 -2.52 -17.95 -22.09
C GLU A 503 -1.48 -18.57 -23.02
N ARG A 504 -0.23 -18.59 -22.62
CA ARG A 504 0.88 -19.12 -23.43
C ARG A 504 0.80 -20.62 -23.66
N CYS A 505 0.39 -21.38 -22.66
CA CYS A 505 0.23 -22.83 -22.81
C CYS A 505 -1.17 -23.24 -23.30
N HIS A 506 -2.03 -22.27 -23.65
CA HIS A 506 -3.43 -22.53 -24.04
C HIS A 506 -4.17 -23.49 -23.08
N ALA A 507 -3.95 -23.28 -21.77
CA ALA A 507 -4.52 -24.13 -20.74
C ALA A 507 -6.07 -24.11 -20.81
N PRO A 508 -6.73 -25.27 -20.75
CA PRO A 508 -8.21 -25.34 -20.80
C PRO A 508 -8.87 -24.91 -19.47
N THR A 509 -8.09 -24.45 -18.50
CA THR A 509 -8.55 -24.03 -17.18
C THR A 509 -8.99 -22.56 -17.18
N PRO A 510 -9.95 -22.17 -16.31
CA PRO A 510 -10.36 -20.78 -16.19
C PRO A 510 -9.20 -19.87 -15.80
N LYS A 511 -9.21 -18.64 -16.33
CA LYS A 511 -8.27 -17.59 -15.90
C LYS A 511 -8.44 -17.30 -14.40
N VAL A 512 -7.35 -16.87 -13.80
CA VAL A 512 -7.34 -16.35 -12.44
C VAL A 512 -8.08 -15.02 -12.39
N PRO A 513 -9.04 -14.82 -11.48
CA PRO A 513 -9.75 -13.55 -11.35
C PRO A 513 -8.78 -12.42 -10.96
N VAL A 514 -8.90 -11.29 -11.67
CA VAL A 514 -8.21 -10.03 -11.36
C VAL A 514 -9.24 -8.92 -11.39
N TRP A 515 -9.37 -8.19 -10.28
CA TRP A 515 -10.40 -7.17 -10.11
C TRP A 515 -9.81 -5.77 -10.16
N PRO A 516 -10.45 -4.81 -10.86
CA PRO A 516 -10.08 -3.40 -10.77
C PRO A 516 -10.40 -2.84 -9.38
N LEU A 517 -9.76 -1.74 -9.03
CA LEU A 517 -10.17 -0.95 -7.86
C LEU A 517 -11.61 -0.51 -8.05
N GLN A 518 -12.41 -0.67 -6.99
CA GLN A 518 -13.80 -0.24 -7.03
C GLN A 518 -13.89 1.27 -6.86
N GLU A 519 -14.63 1.90 -7.76
CA GLU A 519 -14.92 3.32 -7.68
C GLU A 519 -16.45 3.50 -7.65
N PRO A 520 -16.98 4.55 -6.99
CA PRO A 520 -18.42 4.77 -6.93
C PRO A 520 -19.00 5.05 -8.32
N GLU A 521 -19.97 4.26 -8.75
CA GLU A 521 -20.68 4.38 -10.05
C GLU A 521 -21.26 5.77 -10.26
N MET A 522 -21.59 6.48 -9.17
CA MET A 522 -22.11 7.83 -9.22
C MET A 522 -21.19 8.83 -9.94
N PHE A 523 -19.90 8.54 -10.09
CA PHE A 523 -18.94 9.38 -10.82
C PHE A 523 -18.75 8.97 -12.28
N ASP A 524 -19.32 7.86 -12.74
CA ASP A 524 -19.09 7.33 -14.09
C ASP A 524 -19.54 8.29 -15.20
N VAL A 525 -20.64 8.97 -14.99
CA VAL A 525 -21.12 10.00 -15.93
C VAL A 525 -20.10 11.10 -16.12
N TRP A 526 -19.52 11.56 -15.00
CA TRP A 526 -18.49 12.60 -15.01
C TRP A 526 -17.19 12.13 -15.65
N LYS A 527 -16.80 10.88 -15.41
CA LYS A 527 -15.62 10.28 -16.04
C LYS A 527 -15.80 10.14 -17.56
N ARG A 528 -16.99 9.75 -18.02
CA ARG A 528 -17.31 9.72 -19.47
C ARG A 528 -17.25 11.12 -20.10
N LEU A 529 -17.75 12.13 -19.40
CA LEU A 529 -17.63 13.52 -19.84
C LEU A 529 -16.17 13.96 -19.92
N ASP A 530 -15.40 13.67 -18.87
CA ASP A 530 -13.98 14.02 -18.82
C ASP A 530 -13.16 13.30 -19.89
N ASP A 531 -13.46 12.03 -20.21
CA ASP A 531 -12.81 11.32 -21.31
C ASP A 531 -12.99 12.04 -22.65
N ARG A 532 -14.21 12.55 -22.93
CA ARG A 532 -14.49 13.35 -24.13
C ARG A 532 -13.71 14.68 -24.11
N LEU A 533 -13.69 15.38 -22.97
CA LEU A 533 -12.93 16.63 -22.81
C LEU A 533 -11.43 16.40 -23.01
N TYR A 534 -10.88 15.36 -22.37
CA TYR A 534 -9.47 15.03 -22.47
C TYR A 534 -9.06 14.68 -23.90
N ARG A 535 -9.81 13.82 -24.59
CA ARG A 535 -9.57 13.47 -26.01
C ARG A 535 -9.68 14.67 -26.95
N ALA A 536 -10.47 15.69 -26.57
CA ALA A 536 -10.56 16.94 -27.30
C ALA A 536 -9.47 17.97 -26.92
N GLY A 537 -8.49 17.59 -26.09
CA GLY A 537 -7.40 18.46 -25.61
C GLY A 537 -7.88 19.56 -24.66
N LYS A 538 -9.06 19.39 -24.04
CA LYS A 538 -9.64 20.35 -23.10
C LYS A 538 -9.30 20.01 -21.66
N LYS A 539 -9.28 21.03 -20.80
CA LYS A 539 -9.10 20.89 -19.36
C LYS A 539 -10.30 20.19 -18.71
N HIS A 540 -10.07 19.65 -17.52
CA HIS A 540 -11.15 19.10 -16.69
C HIS A 540 -12.17 20.18 -16.33
N VAL A 541 -13.45 19.79 -16.18
CA VAL A 541 -14.54 20.73 -15.89
C VAL A 541 -14.28 21.58 -14.64
N PHE A 542 -13.70 20.98 -13.59
CA PHE A 542 -13.37 21.70 -12.35
C PHE A 542 -12.23 22.71 -12.52
N GLU A 543 -11.31 22.51 -13.45
CA GLU A 543 -10.29 23.50 -13.79
C GLU A 543 -10.87 24.68 -14.59
N LEU A 544 -11.88 24.41 -15.44
CA LEU A 544 -12.57 25.45 -16.21
C LEU A 544 -13.41 26.38 -15.32
N LEU A 545 -13.91 25.87 -14.19
CA LEU A 545 -14.72 26.64 -13.24
C LEU A 545 -13.89 27.58 -12.35
N GLY A 546 -12.57 27.33 -12.21
CA GLY A 546 -11.66 28.13 -11.41
C GLY A 546 -11.86 27.98 -9.89
N ILE A 547 -10.89 28.47 -9.10
CA ILE A 547 -10.81 28.30 -7.63
C ILE A 547 -12.02 28.92 -6.90
N ARG A 548 -12.60 30.03 -7.39
CA ARG A 548 -13.79 30.65 -6.78
C ARG A 548 -15.06 29.80 -6.91
N ALA A 549 -15.16 29.01 -7.97
CA ALA A 549 -16.26 28.05 -8.12
C ALA A 549 -16.00 26.76 -7.33
N ALA A 550 -14.76 26.45 -6.97
CA ALA A 550 -14.41 25.32 -6.13
C ALA A 550 -14.97 25.46 -4.70
N ALA A 551 -14.93 26.66 -4.13
CA ALA A 551 -15.56 26.97 -2.84
C ALA A 551 -17.10 26.80 -2.90
N GLN A 552 -17.69 26.94 -4.09
CA GLN A 552 -19.12 26.72 -4.34
C GLN A 552 -19.40 25.35 -4.95
N ALA A 553 -18.38 24.51 -5.19
CA ALA A 553 -18.52 23.22 -5.86
C ALA A 553 -19.42 22.26 -5.10
N GLY A 554 -19.37 22.25 -3.77
CA GLY A 554 -20.28 21.48 -2.94
C GLY A 554 -21.74 21.90 -3.15
N ASP A 555 -22.02 23.20 -3.17
CA ASP A 555 -23.36 23.74 -3.44
C ASP A 555 -23.76 23.62 -4.92
N LEU A 556 -22.80 23.75 -5.84
CA LEU A 556 -23.03 23.56 -7.28
C LEU A 556 -23.35 22.10 -7.59
N LEU A 557 -22.62 21.16 -6.99
CA LEU A 557 -22.91 19.74 -7.06
C LEU A 557 -24.26 19.40 -6.43
N ARG A 558 -24.57 19.92 -5.24
CA ARG A 558 -25.90 19.76 -4.62
C ARG A 558 -27.00 20.29 -5.53
N ARG A 559 -26.85 21.47 -6.11
CA ARG A 559 -27.82 22.07 -7.05
C ARG A 559 -27.89 21.32 -8.37
N PHE A 560 -26.76 20.89 -8.92
CA PHE A 560 -26.74 20.10 -10.16
C PHE A 560 -27.42 18.75 -9.98
N PHE A 561 -27.12 18.03 -8.90
CA PHE A 561 -27.76 16.75 -8.57
C PHE A 561 -29.25 16.91 -8.19
N ALA A 562 -29.63 18.03 -7.56
CA ALA A 562 -31.04 18.30 -7.24
C ALA A 562 -31.86 18.66 -8.49
N VAL A 563 -31.26 19.26 -9.51
CA VAL A 563 -31.94 19.69 -10.76
C VAL A 563 -32.00 18.56 -11.78
N THR A 564 -31.02 17.65 -11.82
CA THR A 564 -30.92 16.63 -12.87
C THR A 564 -31.57 15.29 -12.52
N GLY A 565 -31.88 15.02 -11.25
CA GLY A 565 -32.50 13.75 -10.81
C GLY A 565 -31.66 12.55 -11.27
N ILE A 566 -30.79 12.04 -10.43
CA ILE A 566 -29.72 11.05 -10.75
C ILE A 566 -30.22 9.81 -11.50
N ASP A 567 -31.46 9.41 -11.30
CA ASP A 567 -32.07 8.21 -11.91
C ASP A 567 -32.35 8.35 -13.44
N LYS A 568 -32.13 9.52 -14.04
CA LYS A 568 -32.40 9.80 -15.45
C LYS A 568 -31.20 10.25 -16.28
N ILE A 569 -29.99 10.28 -15.69
CA ILE A 569 -28.79 10.79 -16.41
C ILE A 569 -28.27 9.80 -17.44
N ASP A 570 -28.44 8.50 -17.24
CA ASP A 570 -28.04 7.49 -18.23
C ASP A 570 -28.88 7.62 -19.50
N ASP A 571 -30.19 7.87 -19.37
CA ASP A 571 -31.08 8.14 -20.51
C ASP A 571 -30.71 9.48 -21.22
N LEU A 572 -30.16 10.43 -20.50
CA LEU A 572 -29.76 11.75 -21.00
C LEU A 572 -28.44 11.75 -21.78
N LEU A 573 -27.50 10.83 -21.52
CA LEU A 573 -26.18 10.79 -22.18
C LEU A 573 -26.15 9.95 -23.45
N ASP A 574 -27.07 9.03 -23.60
CA ASP A 574 -27.25 8.26 -24.84
C ASP A 574 -28.02 9.04 -25.91
N ASP A 575 -28.64 10.16 -25.54
CA ASP A 575 -29.35 11.04 -26.47
C ASP A 575 -28.43 12.21 -26.90
N THR A 576 -28.26 12.42 -28.20
CA THR A 576 -27.45 13.50 -28.80
C THR A 576 -27.81 14.90 -28.28
N LEU A 577 -29.05 15.08 -27.82
CA LEU A 577 -29.53 16.32 -27.18
C LEU A 577 -28.89 16.61 -25.83
N ALA A 578 -28.51 15.60 -25.06
CA ALA A 578 -27.89 15.81 -23.75
C ALA A 578 -26.39 16.10 -23.87
N GLY A 579 -25.71 15.52 -24.84
CA GLY A 579 -24.36 15.93 -25.21
C GLY A 579 -24.29 17.39 -25.58
N GLU A 580 -25.29 17.88 -26.37
CA GLU A 580 -25.40 19.30 -26.73
C GLU A 580 -25.78 20.21 -25.54
N LEU A 581 -26.57 19.72 -24.56
CA LEU A 581 -26.93 20.48 -23.36
C LEU A 581 -25.71 20.64 -22.44
N VAL A 582 -24.95 19.61 -22.27
CA VAL A 582 -23.68 19.59 -21.51
C VAL A 582 -22.67 20.51 -22.17
N ASP A 583 -22.53 20.47 -23.51
CA ASP A 583 -21.65 21.37 -24.27
C ASP A 583 -22.11 22.83 -24.17
N ARG A 584 -23.42 23.11 -24.18
CA ARG A 584 -23.98 24.45 -23.97
C ARG A 584 -23.74 24.97 -22.54
N VAL A 585 -23.87 24.13 -21.52
CA VAL A 585 -23.58 24.50 -20.12
C VAL A 585 -22.10 24.79 -19.96
N ILE A 586 -21.22 23.94 -20.48
CA ILE A 586 -19.77 24.15 -20.45
C ILE A 586 -19.38 25.38 -21.22
N THR A 587 -19.92 25.60 -22.41
CA THR A 587 -19.67 26.78 -23.24
C THR A 587 -20.18 28.06 -22.58
N ARG A 588 -21.29 27.99 -21.85
CA ARG A 588 -21.86 29.13 -21.12
C ARG A 588 -21.07 29.47 -19.85
N LEU A 589 -20.55 28.43 -19.16
CA LEU A 589 -19.67 28.61 -18.00
C LEU A 589 -18.28 29.14 -18.41
N ALA A 590 -17.75 28.70 -19.56
CA ALA A 590 -16.48 29.17 -20.10
C ALA A 590 -16.54 30.61 -20.66
N ARG A 591 -17.75 31.16 -20.94
CA ARG A 591 -17.97 32.50 -21.50
C ARG A 591 -18.30 33.60 -20.47
N ARG A 592 -18.30 33.30 -19.16
CA ARG A 592 -18.43 34.35 -18.14
C ARG A 592 -17.09 35.08 -18.01
N PRO A 593 -17.03 36.40 -18.25
CA PRO A 593 -15.82 37.18 -18.04
C PRO A 593 -15.46 37.18 -16.56
N SER A 594 -14.17 37.15 -16.29
CA SER A 594 -13.60 37.49 -15.00
C SER A 594 -13.98 38.94 -14.67
N GLU A 595 -14.96 39.15 -13.81
CA GLU A 595 -15.10 40.36 -13.04
C GLU A 595 -14.48 40.20 -11.66
#